data_c960dbc65980ee080dae920873c626ec
#
_entry.id   c960dbc65980ee080dae920873c626ec
#
_cell.length_a   1.000
_cell.length_b   1.000
_cell.length_c   1.000
_cell.angle_alpha   90.00
_cell.angle_beta   90.00
_cell.angle_gamma   90.00
#
_symmetry.space_group_name_H-M   'P 1'
#
loop_
_entity.id
_entity.type
_entity.pdbx_description
1 polymer ?
#
loop_
_entity_poly.entity_id
_entity_poly.type
_entity_poly.pdbx_seq_one_letter_code
_entity_poly.pdbx_strand_id
1 'polypeptide(L)'
;MQIKFGELFSGPGGMALGAHNSASRFDEIDLVHSWANDYDSSTCDTYIRNIPGASHTSVHCADVASLPVENLETIDGFAFGFPCNDFSQVGQKRGTDGVFGPLYTHGIRVINSHDPKWFVAENVGGIRSANSGNAFKQILQDLAQSGNYGGYRLTPHLYRFEQYGVPQARHRIVIVGVRNDQKFEFSVPATGPYLGLDVSVANCIESPPIPADAPNHERTKQNPRVVERLDHIKPGQNAFNAELPERLRLKVEGAKISQIYKRLDPSKPSYTVTGSGGGGTHVYHWAESRALTNRERARIQTFPDWFVFEGTKESVRRQI
;
A
#
# COMPACT_ATOMS: atom_id res chain seq x y z
N MET A 1 27.82 -2.73 6.25
CA MET A 1 27.43 -1.33 6.56
C MET A 1 26.05 -1.38 7.21
N GLN A 2 25.90 -0.80 8.41
CA GLN A 2 24.60 -0.71 9.07
C GLN A 2 23.84 0.52 8.59
N ILE A 3 22.54 0.33 8.28
CA ILE A 3 21.61 1.38 7.84
C ILE A 3 20.43 1.40 8.81
N LYS A 4 20.28 2.48 9.56
CA LYS A 4 19.16 2.70 10.47
C LYS A 4 17.95 3.19 9.70
N PHE A 5 16.80 2.52 9.84
CA PHE A 5 15.60 2.78 9.07
C PHE A 5 14.43 3.17 9.96
N GLY A 6 13.77 4.28 9.60
CA GLY A 6 12.56 4.78 10.25
C GLY A 6 11.38 4.88 9.29
N GLU A 7 10.15 4.74 9.81
CA GLU A 7 8.94 4.73 9.00
C GLU A 7 7.78 5.49 9.66
N LEU A 8 7.11 6.38 8.92
CA LEU A 8 5.82 6.98 9.31
C LEU A 8 4.68 6.43 8.46
N PHE A 9 3.49 6.38 9.05
CA PHE A 9 2.31 5.80 8.41
C PHE A 9 2.62 4.40 7.92
N SER A 10 3.32 3.64 8.76
CA SER A 10 3.99 2.40 8.40
C SER A 10 3.04 1.30 7.93
N GLY A 11 1.76 1.41 8.29
CA GLY A 11 0.84 0.32 8.04
C GLY A 11 1.35 -0.99 8.67
N PRO A 12 1.04 -2.14 8.08
CA PRO A 12 1.53 -3.43 8.58
C PRO A 12 3.01 -3.69 8.32
N GLY A 13 3.78 -2.73 7.77
CA GLY A 13 5.22 -2.87 7.51
C GLY A 13 5.57 -3.29 6.08
N GLY A 14 4.73 -2.97 5.10
CA GLY A 14 4.99 -3.38 3.70
C GLY A 14 6.28 -2.80 3.12
N MET A 15 6.58 -1.51 3.37
CA MET A 15 7.82 -0.88 2.92
C MET A 15 9.03 -1.38 3.71
N ALA A 16 8.91 -1.52 5.03
CA ALA A 16 9.97 -2.10 5.86
C ALA A 16 10.32 -3.53 5.44
N LEU A 17 9.32 -4.40 5.22
CA LEU A 17 9.54 -5.76 4.72
C LEU A 17 10.29 -5.75 3.37
N GLY A 18 9.86 -4.88 2.47
CA GLY A 18 10.53 -4.72 1.17
C GLY A 18 11.98 -4.26 1.31
N ALA A 19 12.24 -3.32 2.21
CA ALA A 19 13.60 -2.82 2.51
C ALA A 19 14.49 -3.91 3.12
N HIS A 20 14.01 -4.66 4.12
CA HIS A 20 14.72 -5.80 4.71
C HIS A 20 15.01 -6.89 3.68
N ASN A 21 14.01 -7.29 2.87
CA ASN A 21 14.20 -8.30 1.81
C ASN A 21 15.18 -7.84 0.73
N SER A 22 15.26 -6.54 0.46
CA SER A 22 16.23 -6.00 -0.49
C SER A 22 17.63 -5.99 0.10
N ALA A 23 17.79 -5.54 1.34
CA ALA A 23 19.07 -5.49 2.05
C ALA A 23 19.67 -6.89 2.22
N SER A 24 18.84 -7.90 2.54
CA SER A 24 19.31 -9.30 2.73
C SER A 24 19.91 -9.95 1.49
N ARG A 25 19.85 -9.30 0.32
CA ARG A 25 20.52 -9.76 -0.91
C ARG A 25 21.97 -9.33 -1.01
N PHE A 26 22.43 -8.51 -0.07
CA PHE A 26 23.77 -7.92 -0.04
C PHE A 26 24.41 -8.16 1.33
N ASP A 27 25.44 -9.00 1.39
CA ASP A 27 26.14 -9.36 2.65
C ASP A 27 26.72 -8.14 3.37
N GLU A 28 27.00 -7.07 2.63
CA GLU A 28 27.59 -5.86 3.20
C GLU A 28 26.57 -4.89 3.82
N ILE A 29 25.28 -5.13 3.62
CA ILE A 29 24.20 -4.23 4.07
C ILE A 29 23.43 -4.90 5.21
N ASP A 30 23.44 -4.26 6.37
CA ASP A 30 22.63 -4.61 7.53
C ASP A 30 21.58 -3.50 7.74
N LEU A 31 20.34 -3.75 7.35
CA LEU A 31 19.23 -2.82 7.58
C LEU A 31 18.65 -3.06 8.96
N VAL A 32 18.72 -2.07 9.81
CA VAL A 32 18.24 -2.13 11.20
C VAL A 32 16.99 -1.27 11.34
N HIS A 33 15.92 -1.87 11.83
CA HIS A 33 14.73 -1.15 12.26
C HIS A 33 15.07 -0.25 13.46
N SER A 34 14.84 1.05 13.35
CA SER A 34 15.02 2.00 14.46
C SER A 34 13.69 2.34 15.10
N TRP A 35 12.74 2.80 14.32
CA TRP A 35 11.39 3.09 14.80
C TRP A 35 10.37 3.10 13.67
N ALA A 36 9.09 2.91 14.02
CA ALA A 36 7.95 3.09 13.13
C ALA A 36 6.80 3.76 13.86
N ASN A 37 5.88 4.37 13.12
CA ASN A 37 4.65 4.94 13.67
C ASN A 37 3.45 4.63 12.79
N ASP A 38 2.38 4.18 13.43
CA ASP A 38 1.02 4.12 12.89
C ASP A 38 0.03 4.42 14.01
N TYR A 39 -1.22 4.78 13.68
CA TYR A 39 -2.22 5.10 14.69
C TYR A 39 -3.11 3.90 15.08
N ASP A 40 -3.19 2.86 14.24
CA ASP A 40 -4.04 1.68 14.46
C ASP A 40 -3.27 0.59 15.23
N SER A 41 -3.79 0.21 16.39
CA SER A 41 -3.09 -0.73 17.28
C SER A 41 -2.88 -2.11 16.66
N SER A 42 -3.88 -2.66 15.96
CA SER A 42 -3.74 -3.98 15.32
C SER A 42 -2.75 -3.94 14.15
N THR A 43 -2.60 -2.79 13.52
CA THR A 43 -1.59 -2.54 12.50
C THR A 43 -0.19 -2.49 13.10
N CYS A 44 -0.02 -1.81 14.23
CA CYS A 44 1.23 -1.79 15.00
C CYS A 44 1.62 -3.20 15.47
N ASP A 45 0.68 -3.98 15.99
CA ASP A 45 0.92 -5.38 16.40
C ASP A 45 1.36 -6.24 15.22
N THR A 46 0.75 -6.05 14.04
CA THR A 46 1.17 -6.72 12.80
C THR A 46 2.60 -6.35 12.43
N TYR A 47 2.96 -5.07 12.50
CA TYR A 47 4.31 -4.59 12.23
C TYR A 47 5.34 -5.23 13.18
N ILE A 48 5.08 -5.17 14.49
CA ILE A 48 5.95 -5.74 15.54
C ILE A 48 6.18 -7.24 15.31
N ARG A 49 5.13 -7.96 14.94
CA ARG A 49 5.20 -9.41 14.71
C ARG A 49 6.11 -9.81 13.56
N ASN A 50 6.13 -9.03 12.50
CA ASN A 50 6.69 -9.46 11.22
C ASN A 50 7.99 -8.75 10.82
N ILE A 51 8.26 -7.56 11.36
CA ILE A 51 9.45 -6.80 10.96
C ILE A 51 10.60 -7.09 11.92
N PRO A 52 11.77 -7.54 11.40
CA PRO A 52 12.92 -7.84 12.23
C PRO A 52 13.37 -6.64 13.07
N GLY A 53 13.59 -6.86 14.36
CA GLY A 53 14.03 -5.83 15.30
C GLY A 53 12.91 -4.91 15.82
N ALA A 54 11.70 -4.98 15.27
CA ALA A 54 10.57 -4.21 15.77
C ALA A 54 10.07 -4.71 17.13
N SER A 55 9.66 -3.79 17.98
CA SER A 55 9.18 -4.06 19.33
C SER A 55 8.16 -3.01 19.80
N HIS A 56 7.47 -3.26 20.89
CA HIS A 56 6.56 -2.27 21.48
C HIS A 56 7.25 -0.97 21.95
N THR A 57 8.56 -0.94 22.08
CA THR A 57 9.32 0.26 22.42
C THR A 57 9.77 1.06 21.20
N SER A 58 9.85 0.42 20.03
CA SER A 58 10.29 1.06 18.78
C SER A 58 9.14 1.32 17.79
N VAL A 59 7.98 0.69 17.97
CA VAL A 59 6.77 0.96 17.17
C VAL A 59 5.82 1.82 17.98
N HIS A 60 5.68 3.07 17.59
CA HIS A 60 4.87 4.08 18.27
C HIS A 60 3.43 4.05 17.74
N CYS A 61 2.54 3.43 18.50
CA CYS A 61 1.10 3.41 18.19
C CYS A 61 0.45 4.71 18.68
N ALA A 62 0.48 5.74 17.86
CA ALA A 62 0.02 7.08 18.23
C ALA A 62 -0.33 7.94 17.00
N ASP A 63 -1.12 8.98 17.22
CA ASP A 63 -1.29 10.05 16.22
C ASP A 63 0.09 10.67 15.90
N VAL A 64 0.42 10.75 14.63
CA VAL A 64 1.68 11.33 14.14
C VAL A 64 1.91 12.77 14.61
N ALA A 65 0.84 13.52 14.84
CA ALA A 65 0.92 14.89 15.37
C ALA A 65 1.50 14.93 16.79
N SER A 66 1.28 13.88 17.59
CA SER A 66 1.77 13.77 18.97
C SER A 66 3.14 13.09 19.09
N LEU A 67 3.70 12.57 17.99
CA LEU A 67 4.97 11.86 18.01
C LEU A 67 6.13 12.83 18.30
N PRO A 68 6.94 12.61 19.36
CA PRO A 68 8.08 13.46 19.68
C PRO A 68 9.28 13.11 18.80
N VAL A 69 9.20 13.50 17.51
CA VAL A 69 10.17 13.13 16.47
C VAL A 69 11.60 13.43 16.86
N GLU A 70 11.82 14.54 17.56
CA GLU A 70 13.14 15.03 17.97
C GLU A 70 13.82 14.12 19.01
N ASN A 71 13.04 13.26 19.69
CA ASN A 71 13.52 12.33 20.71
C ASN A 71 13.71 10.90 20.18
N LEU A 72 13.35 10.65 18.92
CA LEU A 72 13.52 9.32 18.32
C LEU A 72 14.99 9.09 17.94
N GLU A 73 15.35 7.82 17.81
CA GLU A 73 16.68 7.44 17.34
C GLU A 73 16.94 7.99 15.94
N THR A 74 18.15 8.49 15.69
CA THR A 74 18.57 8.98 14.37
C THR A 74 18.55 7.88 13.32
N ILE A 75 18.18 8.21 12.08
CA ILE A 75 18.01 7.28 10.97
C ILE A 75 18.85 7.67 9.77
N ASP A 76 19.28 6.67 9.00
CA ASP A 76 19.97 6.84 7.72
C ASP A 76 19.01 6.84 6.52
N GLY A 77 17.96 6.04 6.61
CA GLY A 77 16.91 5.90 5.62
C GLY A 77 15.52 6.11 6.22
N PHE A 78 14.62 6.70 5.45
CA PHE A 78 13.28 7.02 5.91
C PHE A 78 12.22 6.65 4.86
N ALA A 79 11.10 6.05 5.29
CA ALA A 79 9.95 5.83 4.41
C ALA A 79 8.66 6.39 5.01
N PHE A 80 7.77 6.89 4.15
CA PHE A 80 6.44 7.33 4.59
C PHE A 80 5.42 7.30 3.45
N GLY A 81 4.29 6.65 3.71
CA GLY A 81 3.13 6.61 2.82
C GLY A 81 2.02 7.50 3.38
N PHE A 82 2.06 8.80 3.15
CA PHE A 82 1.11 9.71 3.76
C PHE A 82 -0.29 9.59 3.15
N PRO A 83 -1.36 9.58 3.96
CA PRO A 83 -2.74 9.49 3.48
C PRO A 83 -3.10 10.62 2.52
N CYS A 84 -3.85 10.28 1.47
CA CYS A 84 -4.22 11.19 0.38
C CYS A 84 -5.73 11.30 0.20
N ASN A 85 -6.50 11.24 1.30
CA ASN A 85 -7.97 11.23 1.22
C ASN A 85 -8.53 12.50 0.56
N ASP A 86 -7.88 13.64 0.71
CA ASP A 86 -8.28 14.93 0.14
C ASP A 86 -7.83 15.12 -1.31
N PHE A 87 -6.89 14.29 -1.79
CA PHE A 87 -6.40 14.30 -3.16
C PHE A 87 -7.00 13.20 -4.04
N SER A 88 -7.80 12.26 -3.48
CA SER A 88 -8.39 11.17 -4.24
C SER A 88 -9.58 11.65 -5.10
N GLN A 89 -9.82 10.99 -6.23
CA GLN A 89 -10.97 11.28 -7.11
C GLN A 89 -12.34 10.97 -6.44
N VAL A 90 -12.35 10.25 -5.32
CA VAL A 90 -13.54 9.81 -4.58
C VAL A 90 -13.82 10.71 -3.37
N GLY A 91 -12.83 11.45 -2.86
CA GLY A 91 -12.99 12.43 -1.78
C GLY A 91 -13.40 13.81 -2.30
N GLN A 92 -13.96 14.64 -1.43
CA GLN A 92 -14.13 16.06 -1.75
C GLN A 92 -12.73 16.64 -1.99
N LYS A 93 -12.50 17.20 -3.18
CA LYS A 93 -11.21 17.76 -3.62
C LYS A 93 -10.85 19.00 -2.78
N ARG A 94 -10.42 18.81 -1.54
CA ARG A 94 -10.02 19.90 -0.65
C ARG A 94 -8.53 20.26 -0.75
N GLY A 95 -7.75 19.49 -1.52
CA GLY A 95 -6.34 19.79 -1.76
C GLY A 95 -5.51 19.81 -0.45
N THR A 96 -4.64 20.81 -0.32
CA THR A 96 -3.82 21.03 0.88
C THR A 96 -4.60 21.56 2.08
N ASP A 97 -5.84 22.04 1.87
CA ASP A 97 -6.68 22.63 2.92
C ASP A 97 -7.61 21.59 3.58
N GLY A 98 -7.55 20.32 3.16
CA GLY A 98 -8.31 19.23 3.77
C GLY A 98 -7.71 18.74 5.08
N VAL A 99 -8.51 17.95 5.84
CA VAL A 99 -8.11 17.40 7.17
C VAL A 99 -6.83 16.56 7.11
N PHE A 100 -6.59 15.85 5.98
CA PHE A 100 -5.43 14.97 5.79
C PHE A 100 -4.38 15.52 4.81
N GLY A 101 -4.64 16.64 4.13
CA GLY A 101 -3.73 17.24 3.18
C GLY A 101 -2.37 17.62 3.78
N PRO A 102 -2.31 18.18 4.98
CA PRO A 102 -1.06 18.53 5.64
C PRO A 102 -0.22 17.36 6.15
N LEU A 103 -0.70 16.10 6.11
CA LEU A 103 0.01 14.97 6.74
C LEU A 103 1.42 14.72 6.16
N TYR A 104 1.69 15.07 4.91
CA TYR A 104 3.06 15.01 4.36
C TYR A 104 4.04 15.91 5.11
N THR A 105 3.58 16.96 5.79
CA THR A 105 4.43 17.88 6.57
C THR A 105 5.05 17.19 7.78
N HIS A 106 4.43 16.12 8.30
CA HIS A 106 5.05 15.31 9.34
C HIS A 106 6.25 14.52 8.81
N GLY A 107 6.21 14.06 7.54
CA GLY A 107 7.39 13.52 6.88
C GLY A 107 8.50 14.54 6.76
N ILE A 108 8.17 15.79 6.39
CA ILE A 108 9.14 16.90 6.36
C ILE A 108 9.71 17.19 7.76
N ARG A 109 8.88 17.13 8.82
CA ARG A 109 9.36 17.29 10.21
C ARG A 109 10.41 16.23 10.57
N VAL A 110 10.19 14.97 10.18
CA VAL A 110 11.19 13.91 10.36
C VAL A 110 12.46 14.20 9.57
N ILE A 111 12.33 14.58 8.29
CA ILE A 111 13.48 14.89 7.44
C ILE A 111 14.31 16.03 8.05
N ASN A 112 13.68 17.10 8.54
CA ASN A 112 14.37 18.24 9.16
C ASN A 112 15.02 17.91 10.50
N SER A 113 14.48 16.93 11.24
CA SER A 113 15.00 16.53 12.56
C SER A 113 16.14 15.53 12.46
N HIS A 114 16.07 14.60 11.49
CA HIS A 114 16.99 13.46 11.41
C HIS A 114 17.98 13.53 10.23
N ASP A 115 17.73 14.37 9.22
CA ASP A 115 18.55 14.49 8.02
C ASP A 115 18.90 13.12 7.38
N PRO A 116 17.93 12.23 7.09
CA PRO A 116 18.25 10.92 6.53
C PRO A 116 19.03 11.05 5.22
N LYS A 117 19.92 10.11 4.92
CA LYS A 117 20.69 10.11 3.67
C LYS A 117 19.82 9.97 2.45
N TRP A 118 18.69 9.27 2.62
CA TRP A 118 17.66 9.10 1.60
C TRP A 118 16.29 8.91 2.22
N PHE A 119 15.24 9.19 1.45
CA PHE A 119 13.88 8.85 1.82
C PHE A 119 13.07 8.33 0.65
N VAL A 120 12.00 7.62 0.98
CA VAL A 120 10.96 7.14 0.06
C VAL A 120 9.60 7.66 0.52
N ALA A 121 8.96 8.50 -0.28
CA ALA A 121 7.60 8.98 -0.05
C ALA A 121 6.64 8.36 -1.06
N GLU A 122 5.55 7.73 -0.60
CA GLU A 122 4.57 7.06 -1.46
C GLU A 122 3.22 7.78 -1.39
N ASN A 123 2.54 7.82 -2.54
CA ASN A 123 1.15 8.26 -2.61
C ASN A 123 0.41 7.68 -3.82
N VAL A 124 -0.91 7.87 -3.88
CA VAL A 124 -1.71 7.46 -5.05
C VAL A 124 -1.36 8.28 -6.28
N GLY A 125 -1.42 7.66 -7.47
CA GLY A 125 -1.11 8.35 -8.73
C GLY A 125 -1.95 9.61 -9.01
N GLY A 126 -3.17 9.69 -8.44
CA GLY A 126 -4.07 10.83 -8.58
C GLY A 126 -3.56 12.15 -7.98
N ILE A 127 -2.58 12.11 -7.08
CA ILE A 127 -1.98 13.32 -6.49
C ILE A 127 -1.39 14.26 -7.56
N ARG A 128 -0.93 13.72 -8.68
CA ARG A 128 -0.35 14.50 -9.79
C ARG A 128 -1.34 15.47 -10.45
N SER A 129 -2.63 15.15 -10.41
CA SER A 129 -3.70 15.96 -10.99
C SER A 129 -4.52 16.73 -9.95
N ALA A 130 -4.25 16.48 -8.65
CA ALA A 130 -4.94 17.18 -7.57
C ALA A 130 -4.69 18.70 -7.62
N ASN A 131 -5.75 19.50 -7.47
CA ASN A 131 -5.69 20.94 -7.53
C ASN A 131 -4.93 21.43 -8.78
N SER A 132 -5.27 20.88 -9.98
CA SER A 132 -4.61 21.18 -11.25
C SER A 132 -3.08 20.96 -11.24
N GLY A 133 -2.58 20.06 -10.38
CA GLY A 133 -1.17 19.74 -10.21
C GLY A 133 -0.40 20.64 -9.24
N ASN A 134 -1.01 21.69 -8.72
CA ASN A 134 -0.32 22.64 -7.83
C ASN A 134 0.06 22.01 -6.49
N ALA A 135 -0.82 21.16 -5.93
CA ALA A 135 -0.53 20.44 -4.68
C ALA A 135 0.72 19.55 -4.82
N PHE A 136 0.84 18.81 -5.91
CA PHE A 136 2.00 17.97 -6.14
C PHE A 136 3.31 18.77 -6.34
N LYS A 137 3.23 19.90 -7.05
CA LYS A 137 4.39 20.80 -7.20
C LYS A 137 4.86 21.34 -5.84
N GLN A 138 3.91 21.74 -4.98
CA GLN A 138 4.24 22.24 -3.63
C GLN A 138 4.92 21.15 -2.80
N ILE A 139 4.38 19.91 -2.78
CA ILE A 139 4.99 18.78 -2.08
C ILE A 139 6.41 18.52 -2.56
N LEU A 140 6.65 18.53 -3.87
CA LEU A 140 7.99 18.35 -4.42
C LEU A 140 8.94 19.49 -4.00
N GLN A 141 8.49 20.74 -4.01
CA GLN A 141 9.27 21.88 -3.60
C GLN A 141 9.66 21.79 -2.11
N ASP A 142 8.68 21.49 -1.24
CA ASP A 142 8.88 21.38 0.20
C ASP A 142 9.86 20.24 0.54
N LEU A 143 9.70 19.06 -0.10
CA LEU A 143 10.60 17.93 0.07
C LEU A 143 12.03 18.23 -0.45
N ALA A 144 12.16 18.92 -1.59
CA ALA A 144 13.47 19.27 -2.13
C ALA A 144 14.24 20.22 -1.25
N GLN A 145 13.56 21.12 -0.54
CA GLN A 145 14.15 22.14 0.32
C GLN A 145 14.32 21.71 1.79
N SER A 146 13.81 20.52 2.16
CA SER A 146 13.88 20.01 3.53
C SER A 146 15.30 19.59 3.94
N GLY A 147 15.54 19.48 5.26
CA GLY A 147 16.82 19.09 5.84
C GLY A 147 17.87 20.20 5.87
N ASN A 148 19.00 19.91 6.52
CA ASN A 148 20.05 20.89 6.84
C ASN A 148 21.26 20.83 5.90
N TYR A 149 21.32 19.90 4.95
CA TYR A 149 22.45 19.67 4.04
C TYR A 149 22.19 20.15 2.61
N GLY A 150 21.52 21.30 2.46
CA GLY A 150 21.20 21.86 1.14
C GLY A 150 20.07 21.17 0.41
N GLY A 151 19.23 20.41 1.13
CA GLY A 151 18.05 19.73 0.59
C GLY A 151 18.33 18.38 -0.05
N TYR A 152 17.37 17.95 -0.91
CA TYR A 152 17.37 16.63 -1.53
C TYR A 152 17.18 16.69 -3.03
N ARG A 153 17.93 15.86 -3.77
CA ARG A 153 17.65 15.54 -5.18
C ARG A 153 16.48 14.57 -5.23
N LEU A 154 15.39 14.97 -5.90
CA LEU A 154 14.17 14.16 -5.97
C LEU A 154 14.05 13.41 -7.30
N THR A 155 13.62 12.16 -7.23
CA THR A 155 13.23 11.34 -8.39
C THR A 155 11.78 10.90 -8.22
N PRO A 156 10.79 11.71 -8.62
CA PRO A 156 9.39 11.32 -8.62
C PRO A 156 9.08 10.43 -9.83
N HIS A 157 8.47 9.24 -9.60
CA HIS A 157 8.08 8.33 -10.68
C HIS A 157 6.72 7.67 -10.41
N LEU A 158 5.92 7.51 -11.47
CA LEU A 158 4.66 6.76 -11.41
C LEU A 158 4.92 5.28 -11.69
N TYR A 159 4.98 4.48 -10.65
CA TYR A 159 5.12 3.04 -10.76
C TYR A 159 3.78 2.40 -11.13
N ARG A 160 3.82 1.52 -12.12
CA ARG A 160 2.77 0.56 -12.46
C ARG A 160 3.29 -0.80 -12.01
N PHE A 161 2.91 -1.22 -10.81
CA PHE A 161 3.56 -2.35 -10.15
C PHE A 161 3.40 -3.68 -10.90
N GLU A 162 2.37 -3.83 -11.73
CA GLU A 162 2.24 -4.98 -12.63
C GLU A 162 3.40 -5.09 -13.63
N GLN A 163 4.10 -4.01 -13.94
CA GLN A 163 5.28 -4.00 -14.79
C GLN A 163 6.56 -4.44 -14.03
N TYR A 164 6.47 -4.60 -12.73
CA TYR A 164 7.54 -5.03 -11.83
C TYR A 164 7.27 -6.41 -11.21
N GLY A 165 6.42 -7.23 -11.84
CA GLY A 165 6.14 -8.59 -11.40
C GLY A 165 5.07 -8.70 -10.29
N VAL A 166 4.38 -7.61 -9.95
CA VAL A 166 3.30 -7.64 -8.96
C VAL A 166 1.98 -8.06 -9.61
N PRO A 167 1.24 -9.03 -9.06
CA PRO A 167 -0.03 -9.51 -9.64
C PRO A 167 -1.21 -8.56 -9.36
N GLN A 168 -0.94 -7.25 -9.39
CA GLN A 168 -1.92 -6.21 -9.14
C GLN A 168 -1.64 -4.97 -9.98
N ALA A 169 -2.63 -4.49 -10.74
CA ALA A 169 -2.60 -3.19 -11.40
C ALA A 169 -2.79 -2.08 -10.33
N ARG A 170 -1.71 -1.81 -9.61
CA ARG A 170 -1.61 -0.79 -8.56
C ARG A 170 -0.66 0.30 -9.02
N HIS A 171 -1.19 1.50 -9.22
CA HIS A 171 -0.39 2.62 -9.68
C HIS A 171 -0.15 3.60 -8.53
N ARG A 172 1.13 3.89 -8.25
CA ARG A 172 1.54 4.79 -7.17
C ARG A 172 2.64 5.72 -7.63
N ILE A 173 2.56 6.95 -7.18
CA ILE A 173 3.70 7.85 -7.26
C ILE A 173 4.63 7.53 -6.10
N VAL A 174 5.90 7.29 -6.41
CA VAL A 174 6.96 7.16 -5.41
C VAL A 174 7.97 8.26 -5.69
N ILE A 175 8.32 9.00 -4.65
CA ILE A 175 9.32 10.06 -4.69
C ILE A 175 10.50 9.56 -3.87
N VAL A 176 11.62 9.32 -4.53
CA VAL A 176 12.88 9.03 -3.84
C VAL A 176 13.66 10.32 -3.73
N GLY A 177 14.02 10.69 -2.49
CA GLY A 177 14.91 11.81 -2.19
C GLY A 177 16.28 11.32 -1.75
N VAL A 178 17.34 11.82 -2.39
CA VAL A 178 18.73 11.58 -1.98
C VAL A 178 19.31 12.90 -1.52
N ARG A 179 19.83 12.95 -0.29
CA ARG A 179 20.39 14.17 0.31
C ARG A 179 21.54 14.70 -0.53
N ASN A 180 21.63 16.01 -0.69
CA ASN A 180 22.52 16.66 -1.66
C ASN A 180 24.02 16.43 -1.43
N ASP A 181 24.43 16.15 -0.19
CA ASP A 181 25.83 15.82 0.14
C ASP A 181 26.23 14.37 -0.19
N GLN A 182 25.24 13.51 -0.51
CA GLN A 182 25.52 12.13 -0.85
C GLN A 182 26.06 11.99 -2.28
N LYS A 183 27.06 11.09 -2.46
CA LYS A 183 27.71 10.86 -3.76
C LYS A 183 26.98 9.86 -4.66
N PHE A 184 26.03 9.08 -4.10
CA PHE A 184 25.24 8.15 -4.89
C PHE A 184 24.01 8.85 -5.49
N GLU A 185 23.54 8.31 -6.60
CA GLU A 185 22.32 8.75 -7.27
C GLU A 185 21.30 7.60 -7.34
N PHE A 186 20.03 7.94 -7.28
CA PHE A 186 18.95 6.99 -7.50
C PHE A 186 18.48 7.07 -8.94
N SER A 187 18.35 5.92 -9.59
CA SER A 187 17.68 5.77 -10.88
C SER A 187 16.49 4.83 -10.76
N VAL A 188 15.43 5.15 -11.49
CA VAL A 188 14.22 4.31 -11.51
C VAL A 188 14.58 2.91 -12.05
N PRO A 189 14.27 1.82 -11.32
CA PRO A 189 14.54 0.47 -11.79
C PRO A 189 13.87 0.20 -13.15
N ALA A 190 14.60 -0.48 -14.04
CA ALA A 190 14.06 -0.88 -15.33
C ALA A 190 13.02 -2.01 -15.18
N THR A 191 12.01 -2.01 -16.03
CA THR A 191 10.99 -3.08 -16.06
C THR A 191 11.44 -4.33 -16.81
N GLY A 192 12.54 -4.23 -17.59
CA GLY A 192 13.06 -5.33 -18.39
C GLY A 192 13.21 -6.67 -17.67
N PRO A 193 13.79 -6.74 -16.46
CA PRO A 193 13.93 -7.98 -15.70
C PRO A 193 12.62 -8.70 -15.37
N TYR A 194 11.49 -8.01 -15.43
CA TYR A 194 10.17 -8.53 -15.08
C TYR A 194 9.31 -8.87 -16.31
N LEU A 195 9.83 -8.59 -17.53
CA LEU A 195 9.12 -8.93 -18.77
C LEU A 195 8.99 -10.45 -18.89
N GLY A 196 7.78 -10.91 -19.18
CA GLY A 196 7.47 -12.33 -19.32
C GLY A 196 7.12 -13.06 -18.02
N LEU A 197 7.18 -12.41 -16.87
CA LEU A 197 6.61 -12.97 -15.65
C LEU A 197 5.10 -13.04 -15.75
N ASP A 198 4.54 -14.18 -15.34
CA ASP A 198 3.08 -14.32 -15.23
C ASP A 198 2.59 -13.62 -13.95
N VAL A 199 2.03 -12.44 -14.15
CA VAL A 199 1.43 -11.60 -13.08
C VAL A 199 -0.08 -11.82 -12.96
N SER A 200 -0.62 -12.91 -13.51
CA SER A 200 -2.03 -13.26 -13.40
C SER A 200 -2.41 -13.63 -11.97
N VAL A 201 -3.66 -13.35 -11.59
CA VAL A 201 -4.14 -13.71 -10.25
C VAL A 201 -4.27 -15.22 -10.07
N ALA A 202 -4.52 -15.99 -11.14
CA ALA A 202 -4.53 -17.45 -11.08
C ALA A 202 -3.15 -17.97 -10.69
N ASN A 203 -2.10 -17.55 -11.38
CA ASN A 203 -0.73 -17.93 -11.03
C ASN A 203 -0.38 -17.51 -9.59
N CYS A 204 -0.73 -16.31 -9.18
CA CYS A 204 -0.45 -15.80 -7.84
C CYS A 204 -1.11 -16.61 -6.72
N ILE A 205 -2.35 -17.07 -6.91
CA ILE A 205 -3.12 -17.74 -5.85
C ILE A 205 -2.98 -19.25 -5.90
N GLU A 206 -2.83 -19.84 -7.09
CA GLU A 206 -2.85 -21.28 -7.32
C GLU A 206 -1.46 -21.92 -7.52
N SER A 207 -0.39 -21.11 -7.71
CA SER A 207 0.93 -21.61 -8.04
C SER A 207 2.08 -21.02 -7.20
N PRO A 208 2.42 -21.63 -6.06
CA PRO A 208 1.81 -22.80 -5.42
C PRO A 208 0.47 -22.45 -4.76
N PRO A 209 -0.45 -23.44 -4.54
CA PRO A 209 -1.67 -23.20 -3.81
C PRO A 209 -1.42 -22.64 -2.41
N ILE A 210 -2.31 -21.78 -1.92
CA ILE A 210 -2.22 -21.32 -0.53
C ILE A 210 -2.51 -22.50 0.40
N PRO A 211 -1.64 -22.79 1.39
CA PRO A 211 -1.91 -23.82 2.38
C PRO A 211 -3.23 -23.57 3.10
N ALA A 212 -4.00 -24.63 3.35
CA ALA A 212 -5.33 -24.50 3.98
C ALA A 212 -5.26 -23.91 5.40
N ASP A 213 -4.15 -24.11 6.09
CA ASP A 213 -3.83 -23.62 7.44
C ASP A 213 -3.05 -22.29 7.44
N ALA A 214 -2.85 -21.68 6.26
CA ALA A 214 -2.14 -20.41 6.18
C ALA A 214 -2.86 -19.33 7.03
N PRO A 215 -2.12 -18.49 7.75
CA PRO A 215 -2.70 -17.45 8.57
C PRO A 215 -3.54 -16.47 7.73
N ASN A 216 -4.66 -16.01 8.29
CA ASN A 216 -5.61 -15.07 7.65
C ASN A 216 -6.28 -15.62 6.36
N HIS A 217 -6.35 -16.97 6.21
CA HIS A 217 -6.96 -17.62 5.05
C HIS A 217 -8.43 -18.05 5.27
N GLU A 218 -9.05 -17.64 6.35
CA GLU A 218 -10.41 -18.03 6.68
C GLU A 218 -11.43 -17.42 5.70
N ARG A 219 -12.27 -18.28 5.14
CA ARG A 219 -13.36 -17.85 4.26
C ARG A 219 -14.39 -17.01 5.00
N THR A 220 -14.89 -15.96 4.36
CA THR A 220 -16.00 -15.16 4.87
C THR A 220 -17.31 -15.74 4.37
N LYS A 221 -18.24 -16.01 5.30
CA LYS A 221 -19.60 -16.45 4.94
C LYS A 221 -20.29 -15.31 4.18
N GLN A 222 -20.76 -15.60 2.97
CA GLN A 222 -21.49 -14.66 2.13
C GLN A 222 -23.01 -14.80 2.38
N ASN A 223 -23.73 -13.68 2.23
CA ASN A 223 -25.19 -13.71 2.19
C ASN A 223 -25.64 -14.53 0.95
N PRO A 224 -26.66 -15.44 1.08
CA PRO A 224 -27.14 -16.26 -0.03
C PRO A 224 -27.47 -15.46 -1.30
N ARG A 225 -28.08 -14.28 -1.16
CA ARG A 225 -28.38 -13.39 -2.29
C ARG A 225 -27.13 -12.85 -2.99
N VAL A 226 -26.02 -12.69 -2.25
CA VAL A 226 -24.71 -12.31 -2.82
C VAL A 226 -24.13 -13.47 -3.61
N VAL A 227 -24.16 -14.68 -3.05
CA VAL A 227 -23.72 -15.91 -3.75
C VAL A 227 -24.49 -16.08 -5.05
N GLU A 228 -25.84 -16.05 -5.00
CA GLU A 228 -26.69 -16.17 -6.17
C GLU A 228 -26.37 -15.10 -7.23
N ARG A 229 -26.13 -13.85 -6.82
CA ARG A 229 -25.71 -12.80 -7.76
C ARG A 229 -24.38 -13.10 -8.42
N LEU A 230 -23.39 -13.56 -7.65
CA LEU A 230 -22.07 -13.90 -8.16
C LEU A 230 -22.12 -15.08 -9.15
N ASP A 231 -23.02 -16.03 -8.97
CA ASP A 231 -23.22 -17.16 -9.90
C ASP A 231 -23.59 -16.71 -11.33
N HIS A 232 -24.19 -15.53 -11.46
CA HIS A 232 -24.53 -14.92 -12.75
C HIS A 232 -23.45 -14.00 -13.29
N ILE A 233 -22.37 -13.70 -12.52
CA ILE A 233 -21.31 -12.81 -12.95
C ILE A 233 -20.11 -13.65 -13.38
N LYS A 234 -19.74 -13.58 -14.66
CA LYS A 234 -18.58 -14.31 -15.22
C LYS A 234 -17.26 -13.66 -14.75
N PRO A 235 -16.11 -14.40 -14.81
CA PRO A 235 -14.79 -13.82 -14.56
C PRO A 235 -14.58 -12.51 -15.34
N GLY A 236 -14.02 -11.50 -14.69
CA GLY A 236 -13.79 -10.18 -15.27
C GLY A 236 -15.00 -9.25 -15.33
N GLN A 237 -16.20 -9.76 -15.11
CA GLN A 237 -17.45 -8.98 -15.10
C GLN A 237 -17.77 -8.40 -13.72
N ASN A 238 -18.71 -7.46 -13.70
CA ASN A 238 -19.28 -6.85 -12.51
C ASN A 238 -20.82 -6.86 -12.58
N ALA A 239 -21.49 -6.37 -11.54
CA ALA A 239 -22.95 -6.37 -11.47
C ALA A 239 -23.66 -5.49 -12.51
N PHE A 240 -22.96 -4.63 -13.23
CA PHE A 240 -23.54 -3.70 -14.23
C PHE A 240 -23.39 -4.19 -15.67
N ASN A 241 -22.41 -5.05 -15.94
CA ASN A 241 -22.17 -5.59 -17.28
C ASN A 241 -22.49 -7.10 -17.39
N ALA A 242 -22.88 -7.74 -16.29
CA ALA A 242 -23.37 -9.12 -16.27
C ALA A 242 -24.89 -9.17 -16.56
N GLU A 243 -25.33 -10.26 -17.16
CA GLU A 243 -26.77 -10.56 -17.38
C GLU A 243 -27.39 -11.06 -16.08
N LEU A 244 -27.90 -10.14 -15.27
CA LEU A 244 -28.56 -10.46 -14.00
C LEU A 244 -30.08 -10.58 -14.14
N PRO A 245 -30.71 -11.60 -13.52
CA PRO A 245 -32.17 -11.62 -13.31
C PRO A 245 -32.63 -10.32 -12.65
N GLU A 246 -33.83 -9.86 -12.97
CA GLU A 246 -34.36 -8.59 -12.48
C GLU A 246 -34.29 -8.45 -10.96
N ARG A 247 -34.63 -9.52 -10.21
CA ARG A 247 -34.59 -9.56 -8.74
C ARG A 247 -33.20 -9.41 -8.14
N LEU A 248 -32.14 -9.64 -8.93
CA LEU A 248 -30.73 -9.52 -8.52
C LEU A 248 -30.06 -8.25 -9.02
N ARG A 249 -30.72 -7.49 -9.88
CA ARG A 249 -30.19 -6.19 -10.35
C ARG A 249 -30.04 -5.22 -9.19
N LEU A 250 -29.02 -4.39 -9.29
CA LEU A 250 -28.79 -3.33 -8.31
C LEU A 250 -29.66 -2.12 -8.68
N LYS A 251 -30.43 -1.65 -7.71
CA LYS A 251 -31.14 -0.38 -7.81
C LYS A 251 -30.19 0.70 -7.29
N VAL A 252 -29.40 1.30 -8.17
CA VAL A 252 -28.43 2.35 -7.81
C VAL A 252 -28.81 3.62 -8.55
N GLU A 253 -29.10 4.66 -7.79
CA GLU A 253 -29.25 6.02 -8.29
C GLU A 253 -27.87 6.69 -8.26
N GLY A 254 -27.40 7.23 -9.40
CA GLY A 254 -26.11 7.93 -9.51
C GLY A 254 -24.99 7.14 -10.18
N ALA A 255 -23.75 7.46 -9.82
CA ALA A 255 -22.56 6.91 -10.48
C ALA A 255 -22.42 5.39 -10.26
N LYS A 256 -22.29 4.65 -11.37
CA LYS A 256 -22.03 3.20 -11.34
C LYS A 256 -20.57 2.94 -11.04
N ILE A 257 -20.28 2.42 -9.84
CA ILE A 257 -18.92 2.02 -9.46
C ILE A 257 -18.62 0.68 -10.12
N SER A 258 -17.67 0.66 -11.07
CA SER A 258 -17.31 -0.52 -11.87
C SER A 258 -16.79 -1.71 -11.04
N GLN A 259 -16.40 -1.50 -9.78
CA GLN A 259 -15.90 -2.55 -8.90
C GLN A 259 -17.01 -3.29 -8.11
N ILE A 260 -18.28 -2.86 -8.20
CA ILE A 260 -19.35 -3.51 -7.44
C ILE A 260 -19.61 -4.91 -7.98
N TYR A 261 -19.49 -5.92 -7.09
CA TYR A 261 -19.55 -7.34 -7.39
C TYR A 261 -18.64 -7.76 -8.56
N LYS A 262 -17.49 -7.10 -8.69
CA LYS A 262 -16.54 -7.43 -9.74
C LYS A 262 -15.77 -8.69 -9.39
N ARG A 263 -15.86 -9.71 -10.24
CA ARG A 263 -15.04 -10.91 -10.18
C ARG A 263 -13.69 -10.64 -10.85
N LEU A 264 -12.62 -11.23 -10.32
CA LEU A 264 -11.31 -11.18 -10.98
C LEU A 264 -11.34 -11.91 -12.33
N ASP A 265 -10.48 -11.52 -13.22
CA ASP A 265 -10.15 -12.28 -14.43
C ASP A 265 -8.89 -13.11 -14.12
N PRO A 266 -8.97 -14.45 -14.16
CA PRO A 266 -7.85 -15.30 -13.75
C PRO A 266 -6.58 -15.10 -14.59
N SER A 267 -6.71 -14.65 -15.83
CA SER A 267 -5.60 -14.44 -16.77
C SER A 267 -4.93 -13.07 -16.67
N LYS A 268 -5.38 -12.22 -15.74
CA LYS A 268 -4.89 -10.84 -15.60
C LYS A 268 -4.42 -10.53 -14.18
N PRO A 269 -3.59 -9.51 -14.00
CA PRO A 269 -3.37 -8.96 -12.66
C PRO A 269 -4.67 -8.44 -12.05
N SER A 270 -4.81 -8.52 -10.73
CA SER A 270 -5.92 -7.92 -10.01
C SER A 270 -5.98 -6.41 -10.27
N TYR A 271 -7.17 -5.83 -10.28
CA TYR A 271 -7.29 -4.40 -10.02
C TYR A 271 -6.85 -4.06 -8.59
N THR A 272 -6.62 -2.77 -8.32
CA THR A 272 -6.14 -2.33 -7.00
C THR A 272 -7.01 -2.89 -5.88
N VAL A 273 -6.40 -3.69 -5.00
CA VAL A 273 -7.01 -4.15 -3.74
C VAL A 273 -7.10 -2.97 -2.80
N THR A 274 -8.25 -2.77 -2.18
CA THR A 274 -8.51 -1.67 -1.25
C THR A 274 -8.99 -2.20 0.09
N GLY A 275 -8.69 -1.52 1.17
CA GLY A 275 -9.12 -1.87 2.53
C GLY A 275 -10.64 -1.78 2.74
N SER A 276 -11.38 -1.12 1.83
CA SER A 276 -12.83 -1.07 1.86
C SER A 276 -13.46 -2.43 1.54
N GLY A 277 -14.54 -2.75 2.20
CA GLY A 277 -15.32 -3.95 1.94
C GLY A 277 -16.69 -3.81 2.57
N GLY A 278 -17.72 -3.75 1.74
CA GLY A 278 -19.12 -3.59 2.11
C GLY A 278 -19.93 -3.25 0.86
N GLY A 279 -21.26 -3.47 0.88
CA GLY A 279 -22.11 -3.09 -0.25
C GLY A 279 -21.72 -3.66 -1.61
N GLY A 280 -20.96 -4.76 -1.66
CA GLY A 280 -20.52 -5.38 -2.93
C GLY A 280 -19.15 -4.90 -3.45
N THR A 281 -18.40 -4.10 -2.69
CA THR A 281 -17.07 -3.59 -3.10
C THR A 281 -15.91 -4.53 -2.76
N HIS A 282 -16.18 -5.73 -2.29
CA HIS A 282 -15.17 -6.78 -2.11
C HIS A 282 -14.52 -7.17 -3.44
N VAL A 283 -13.27 -7.63 -3.39
CA VAL A 283 -12.65 -8.37 -4.49
C VAL A 283 -13.19 -9.79 -4.48
N TYR A 284 -13.78 -10.24 -5.60
CA TYR A 284 -14.42 -11.56 -5.68
C TYR A 284 -13.60 -12.54 -6.52
N HIS A 285 -13.59 -13.80 -6.06
CA HIS A 285 -12.90 -14.89 -6.72
C HIS A 285 -13.53 -15.20 -8.09
N TRP A 286 -12.70 -15.57 -9.08
CA TRP A 286 -13.16 -15.82 -10.46
C TRP A 286 -13.95 -17.12 -10.62
N ALA A 287 -13.61 -18.19 -9.89
CA ALA A 287 -14.25 -19.50 -9.98
C ALA A 287 -15.29 -19.74 -8.89
N GLU A 288 -15.09 -19.24 -7.68
CA GLU A 288 -15.98 -19.44 -6.53
C GLU A 288 -16.83 -18.17 -6.29
N SER A 289 -18.10 -18.35 -5.90
CA SER A 289 -19.03 -17.23 -5.63
C SER A 289 -18.82 -16.66 -4.22
N ARG A 290 -17.60 -16.17 -3.96
CA ARG A 290 -17.16 -15.61 -2.68
C ARG A 290 -16.19 -14.44 -2.85
N ALA A 291 -16.08 -13.64 -1.79
CA ALA A 291 -14.98 -12.71 -1.67
C ALA A 291 -13.65 -13.47 -1.49
N LEU A 292 -12.55 -12.84 -1.87
CA LEU A 292 -11.22 -13.32 -1.52
C LEU A 292 -11.02 -13.35 0.00
N THR A 293 -10.27 -14.34 0.47
CA THR A 293 -9.74 -14.32 1.84
C THR A 293 -8.70 -13.22 2.01
N ASN A 294 -8.37 -12.88 3.24
CA ASN A 294 -7.33 -11.88 3.48
C ASN A 294 -5.95 -12.39 3.01
N ARG A 295 -5.67 -13.70 3.11
CA ARG A 295 -4.42 -14.29 2.58
C ARG A 295 -4.31 -14.18 1.06
N GLU A 296 -5.39 -14.48 0.33
CA GLU A 296 -5.41 -14.29 -1.14
C GLU A 296 -5.17 -12.83 -1.52
N ARG A 297 -5.76 -11.89 -0.80
CA ARG A 297 -5.52 -10.44 -0.98
C ARG A 297 -4.08 -10.04 -0.67
N ALA A 298 -3.50 -10.59 0.41
CA ALA A 298 -2.12 -10.35 0.82
C ALA A 298 -1.12 -10.84 -0.24
N ARG A 299 -1.33 -12.05 -0.80
CA ARG A 299 -0.53 -12.56 -1.92
C ARG A 299 -0.57 -11.65 -3.15
N ILE A 300 -1.75 -11.14 -3.49
CA ILE A 300 -1.90 -10.17 -4.61
C ILE A 300 -1.08 -8.89 -4.35
N GLN A 301 -0.86 -8.53 -3.10
CA GLN A 301 0.04 -7.43 -2.71
C GLN A 301 1.48 -7.90 -2.39
N THR A 302 1.81 -9.14 -2.73
CA THR A 302 3.15 -9.75 -2.58
C THR A 302 3.62 -9.98 -1.14
N PHE A 303 2.71 -9.96 -0.16
CA PHE A 303 3.05 -10.41 1.19
C PHE A 303 3.26 -11.94 1.19
N PRO A 304 4.35 -12.44 1.79
CA PRO A 304 4.62 -13.87 1.87
C PRO A 304 3.60 -14.58 2.79
N ASP A 305 3.42 -15.89 2.62
CA ASP A 305 2.41 -16.64 3.38
C ASP A 305 2.70 -16.73 4.88
N TRP A 306 3.96 -16.65 5.28
CA TRP A 306 4.35 -16.60 6.68
C TRP A 306 4.02 -15.28 7.38
N PHE A 307 3.74 -14.20 6.63
CA PHE A 307 3.42 -12.90 7.20
C PHE A 307 2.04 -12.93 7.85
N VAL A 308 1.95 -12.69 9.15
CA VAL A 308 0.71 -12.79 9.93
C VAL A 308 0.16 -11.41 10.22
N PHE A 309 -1.08 -11.16 9.80
CA PHE A 309 -1.79 -9.93 10.15
C PHE A 309 -2.57 -10.12 11.44
N GLU A 310 -2.43 -9.19 12.37
CA GLU A 310 -3.12 -9.17 13.66
C GLU A 310 -4.45 -8.41 13.58
N GLY A 311 -5.39 -8.81 14.46
CA GLY A 311 -6.69 -8.16 14.58
C GLY A 311 -7.85 -8.93 13.98
N THR A 312 -9.00 -8.28 13.90
CA THR A 312 -10.22 -8.86 13.32
C THR A 312 -10.09 -9.00 11.79
N LYS A 313 -10.88 -9.87 11.16
CA LYS A 313 -10.92 -9.99 9.69
C LYS A 313 -11.08 -8.65 8.99
N GLU A 314 -11.87 -7.74 9.56
CA GLU A 314 -12.08 -6.42 8.98
C GLU A 314 -10.86 -5.52 9.16
N SER A 315 -10.22 -5.54 10.33
CA SER A 315 -8.96 -4.83 10.57
C SER A 315 -7.87 -5.31 9.61
N VAL A 316 -7.67 -6.63 9.51
CA VAL A 316 -6.72 -7.25 8.57
C VAL A 316 -6.99 -6.82 7.11
N ARG A 317 -8.26 -6.77 6.70
CA ARG A 317 -8.60 -6.31 5.36
C ARG A 317 -8.24 -4.85 5.11
N ARG A 318 -8.29 -3.99 6.13
CA ARG A 318 -7.86 -2.58 6.02
C ARG A 318 -6.34 -2.43 5.96
N GLN A 319 -5.61 -3.33 6.60
CA GLN A 319 -4.15 -3.35 6.58
C GLN A 319 -3.59 -3.77 5.21
N ILE A 320 -4.31 -4.66 4.50
CA ILE A 320 -3.99 -5.13 3.15
C ILE A 320 -4.59 -4.18 2.09
#